data_c76727a7f83f74fc8ba2ee1ad5b655b2
#
_entry.id   c76727a7f83f74fc8ba2ee1ad5b655b2
#
_cell.length_a   1.000
_cell.length_b   1.000
_cell.length_c   1.000
_cell.angle_alpha   90.00
_cell.angle_beta   90.00
_cell.angle_gamma   90.00
#
_symmetry.space_group_name_H-M   'P 1'
#
loop_
_entity.id
_entity.type
_entity.pdbx_description
1 polymer ?
#
loop_
_entity_poly.entity_id
_entity_poly.type
_entity_poly.pdbx_seq_one_letter_code
_entity_poly.pdbx_strand_id
1 'polypeptide(L)'
;LKQKYFDCHFHIIDKNFPVVPNQGFMPDAFTSEDYLDRLKTVDLCGGAVVSGSFQAFDQTYLVHALKVLGPAFVGVTQLPQTVSDQELQELNNAGVRAVRFNVKRGGSEEIHHLERMARRVHQLAGWHTELYIDSTDLADLFETLVSLPSISIDHLGLSKAGFPTLLKLAEKGVRVKATGFGRVDFEVRPALTDLYAANPRALMFGTDLPSTRAPRPYRDDDYTLVLETLGEEKAANVFYKNAIEFYRPKKVG
;
A
#
# COMPACT_ATOMS: atom_id res chain seq x y z
N LEU A 1 -10.40 9.76 22.23
CA LEU A 1 -11.14 8.82 21.37
C LEU A 1 -10.18 8.39 20.28
N LYS A 2 -9.84 7.09 20.23
CA LYS A 2 -9.07 6.55 19.11
C LYS A 2 -9.97 6.56 17.88
N GLN A 3 -9.51 7.17 16.78
CA GLN A 3 -10.25 7.12 15.54
C GLN A 3 -10.13 5.72 14.92
N LYS A 4 -11.22 5.27 14.31
CA LYS A 4 -11.27 4.11 13.43
C LYS A 4 -10.23 4.26 12.32
N TYR A 5 -9.51 3.19 11.95
CA TYR A 5 -8.67 3.23 10.77
C TYR A 5 -8.66 1.93 9.95
N PHE A 6 -8.41 2.10 8.66
CA PHE A 6 -8.13 1.05 7.70
C PHE A 6 -6.63 1.07 7.41
N ASP A 7 -5.91 0.00 7.77
CA ASP A 7 -4.47 -0.09 7.53
C ASP A 7 -4.17 -0.31 6.03
N CYS A 8 -3.82 0.73 5.30
CA CYS A 8 -3.64 0.63 3.85
C CYS A 8 -2.37 -0.08 3.41
N HIS A 9 -1.49 -0.48 4.34
CA HIS A 9 -0.24 -1.15 3.98
C HIS A 9 0.38 -1.90 5.16
N PHE A 10 0.33 -3.22 5.11
CA PHE A 10 1.09 -4.10 5.99
C PHE A 10 1.43 -5.42 5.28
N HIS A 11 2.37 -6.16 5.83
CA HIS A 11 2.81 -7.44 5.28
C HIS A 11 2.47 -8.59 6.22
N ILE A 12 2.15 -9.74 5.67
CA ILE A 12 2.09 -11.01 6.37
C ILE A 12 3.21 -11.90 5.85
N ILE A 13 4.01 -12.44 6.75
CA ILE A 13 5.14 -13.30 6.43
C ILE A 13 4.96 -14.60 7.21
N ASP A 14 4.35 -15.58 6.56
CA ASP A 14 4.12 -16.91 7.12
C ASP A 14 5.08 -17.90 6.47
N LYS A 15 5.99 -18.46 7.27
CA LYS A 15 7.02 -19.41 6.80
C LYS A 15 6.47 -20.78 6.35
N ASN A 16 5.18 -21.04 6.54
CA ASN A 16 4.50 -22.19 5.96
C ASN A 16 4.24 -22.04 4.44
N PHE A 17 4.47 -20.87 3.89
CA PHE A 17 4.33 -20.54 2.48
C PHE A 17 5.67 -20.12 1.87
N PRO A 18 5.80 -20.10 0.52
CA PRO A 18 7.01 -19.70 -0.13
C PRO A 18 7.49 -18.30 0.26
N VAL A 19 8.74 -18.21 0.71
CA VAL A 19 9.46 -16.95 0.96
C VAL A 19 10.84 -17.10 0.37
N VAL A 20 11.26 -16.14 -0.44
CA VAL A 20 12.56 -16.13 -1.10
C VAL A 20 13.40 -14.95 -0.64
N PRO A 21 14.73 -15.10 -0.54
CA PRO A 21 15.59 -13.96 -0.23
C PRO A 21 15.52 -12.93 -1.36
N ASN A 22 15.51 -11.66 -0.98
CA ASN A 22 15.58 -10.56 -1.92
C ASN A 22 16.77 -9.67 -1.58
N GLN A 23 17.70 -9.50 -2.50
CA GLN A 23 18.94 -8.74 -2.28
C GLN A 23 19.68 -9.16 -1.00
N GLY A 24 19.75 -10.46 -0.73
CA GLY A 24 20.38 -11.04 0.46
C GLY A 24 19.55 -10.93 1.75
N PHE A 25 18.40 -10.33 1.73
CA PHE A 25 17.52 -10.20 2.88
C PHE A 25 16.44 -11.30 2.90
N MET A 26 16.35 -12.00 4.03
CA MET A 26 15.28 -12.94 4.35
C MET A 26 14.50 -12.38 5.55
N PRO A 27 13.20 -12.10 5.40
CA PRO A 27 12.41 -11.52 6.50
C PRO A 27 12.17 -12.55 7.62
N ASP A 28 12.01 -12.04 8.84
CA ASP A 28 11.44 -12.81 9.93
C ASP A 28 9.95 -13.10 9.73
N ALA A 29 9.43 -14.11 10.41
CA ALA A 29 8.01 -14.40 10.40
C ALA A 29 7.22 -13.24 11.05
N PHE A 30 6.06 -12.94 10.46
CA PHE A 30 5.06 -12.03 11.00
C PHE A 30 3.69 -12.48 10.48
N THR A 31 3.01 -13.28 11.27
CA THR A 31 1.77 -13.95 10.89
C THR A 31 0.55 -13.03 11.00
N SER A 32 -0.60 -13.51 10.55
CA SER A 32 -1.87 -12.79 10.75
C SER A 32 -2.22 -12.63 12.22
N GLU A 33 -1.87 -13.62 13.07
CA GLU A 33 -2.06 -13.55 14.52
C GLU A 33 -1.15 -12.49 15.14
N ASP A 34 0.13 -12.45 14.75
CA ASP A 34 1.08 -11.42 15.22
C ASP A 34 0.58 -10.01 14.88
N TYR A 35 0.06 -9.83 13.66
CA TYR A 35 -0.52 -8.57 13.21
C TYR A 35 -1.73 -8.16 14.06
N LEU A 36 -2.69 -9.06 14.25
CA LEU A 36 -3.89 -8.79 15.05
C LEU A 36 -3.55 -8.53 16.52
N ASP A 37 -2.60 -9.27 17.09
CA ASP A 37 -2.13 -9.03 18.45
C ASP A 37 -1.44 -7.66 18.60
N ARG A 38 -0.59 -7.28 17.63
CA ARG A 38 0.06 -5.96 17.61
C ARG A 38 -0.95 -4.81 17.63
N LEU A 39 -2.09 -4.98 16.98
CA LEU A 39 -3.10 -3.94 16.79
C LEU A 39 -4.36 -4.11 17.64
N LYS A 40 -4.38 -5.04 18.60
CA LYS A 40 -5.56 -5.35 19.44
C LYS A 40 -6.12 -4.17 20.24
N THR A 41 -5.34 -3.11 20.43
CA THR A 41 -5.75 -1.92 21.21
C THR A 41 -6.24 -0.76 20.34
N VAL A 42 -6.29 -0.94 19.03
CA VAL A 42 -6.72 0.10 18.09
C VAL A 42 -8.08 -0.25 17.46
N ASP A 43 -8.80 0.75 16.97
CA ASP A 43 -10.08 0.57 16.27
C ASP A 43 -9.82 0.30 14.79
N LEU A 44 -9.38 -0.94 14.50
CA LEU A 44 -9.05 -1.39 13.15
C LEU A 44 -10.31 -1.85 12.43
N CYS A 45 -10.68 -1.18 11.33
CA CYS A 45 -11.88 -1.52 10.55
C CYS A 45 -11.60 -2.34 9.27
N GLY A 46 -10.35 -2.70 9.02
CA GLY A 46 -9.90 -3.46 7.88
C GLY A 46 -8.49 -3.09 7.47
N GLY A 47 -8.01 -3.64 6.36
CA GLY A 47 -6.68 -3.31 5.88
C GLY A 47 -6.30 -3.99 4.57
N ALA A 48 -5.12 -3.63 4.05
CA ALA A 48 -4.54 -4.17 2.83
C ALA A 48 -3.26 -4.96 3.14
N VAL A 49 -3.33 -6.27 2.94
CA VAL A 49 -2.16 -7.16 2.98
C VAL A 49 -1.39 -6.99 1.69
N VAL A 50 -0.18 -6.49 1.77
CA VAL A 50 0.65 -6.15 0.61
C VAL A 50 1.79 -7.16 0.45
N SER A 51 1.97 -7.71 -0.75
CA SER A 51 3.10 -8.58 -1.07
C SER A 51 4.42 -7.81 -1.03
N GLY A 52 5.39 -8.33 -0.28
CA GLY A 52 6.75 -7.85 -0.29
C GLY A 52 7.58 -8.48 -1.42
N SER A 53 8.77 -7.93 -1.68
CA SER A 53 9.69 -8.47 -2.69
C SER A 53 10.08 -9.92 -2.46
N PHE A 54 10.12 -10.35 -1.20
CA PHE A 54 10.45 -11.70 -0.76
C PHE A 54 9.33 -12.73 -0.98
N GLN A 55 8.18 -12.30 -1.46
CA GLN A 55 7.08 -13.18 -1.84
C GLN A 55 7.00 -13.40 -3.36
N ALA A 56 7.80 -12.64 -4.12
CA ALA A 56 7.86 -12.76 -5.58
C ALA A 56 6.46 -12.81 -6.20
N PHE A 57 6.15 -13.86 -6.94
CA PHE A 57 4.84 -14.07 -7.58
C PHE A 57 3.99 -15.13 -6.88
N ASP A 58 4.25 -15.43 -5.59
CA ASP A 58 3.41 -16.33 -4.80
C ASP A 58 2.22 -15.57 -4.21
N GLN A 59 1.02 -16.12 -4.37
CA GLN A 59 -0.22 -15.61 -3.79
C GLN A 59 -0.83 -16.57 -2.76
N THR A 60 -0.26 -17.74 -2.54
CA THR A 60 -0.85 -18.75 -1.66
C THR A 60 -0.95 -18.28 -0.21
N TYR A 61 0.09 -17.61 0.30
CA TYR A 61 0.06 -16.99 1.63
C TYR A 61 -1.01 -15.90 1.72
N LEU A 62 -1.18 -15.10 0.65
CA LEU A 62 -2.11 -13.97 0.63
C LEU A 62 -3.56 -14.44 0.69
N VAL A 63 -3.91 -15.43 -0.11
CA VAL A 63 -5.24 -16.05 -0.09
C VAL A 63 -5.55 -16.66 1.28
N HIS A 64 -4.55 -17.30 1.91
CA HIS A 64 -4.69 -17.82 3.28
C HIS A 64 -4.89 -16.68 4.29
N ALA A 65 -4.05 -15.66 4.27
CA ALA A 65 -4.15 -14.51 5.17
C ALA A 65 -5.52 -13.81 5.07
N LEU A 66 -6.03 -13.62 3.86
CA LEU A 66 -7.36 -13.01 3.66
C LEU A 66 -8.50 -13.86 4.23
N LYS A 67 -8.39 -15.19 4.19
CA LYS A 67 -9.36 -16.08 4.86
C LYS A 67 -9.34 -15.94 6.37
N VAL A 68 -8.13 -15.80 6.96
CA VAL A 68 -7.95 -15.63 8.41
C VAL A 68 -8.43 -14.26 8.88
N LEU A 69 -8.04 -13.21 8.17
CA LEU A 69 -8.34 -11.82 8.53
C LEU A 69 -9.80 -11.42 8.25
N GLY A 70 -10.42 -12.06 7.26
CA GLY A 70 -11.84 -11.86 6.93
C GLY A 70 -12.13 -10.75 5.90
N PRO A 71 -13.42 -10.50 5.61
CA PRO A 71 -13.87 -9.73 4.44
C PRO A 71 -13.63 -8.22 4.51
N ALA A 72 -13.19 -7.70 5.67
CA ALA A 72 -12.78 -6.30 5.81
C ALA A 72 -11.35 -6.05 5.30
N PHE A 73 -10.60 -7.13 5.00
CA PHE A 73 -9.25 -7.06 4.49
C PHE A 73 -9.20 -7.39 2.99
N VAL A 74 -8.24 -6.75 2.31
CA VAL A 74 -8.01 -6.93 0.88
C VAL A 74 -6.55 -7.29 0.62
N GLY A 75 -6.30 -7.88 -0.55
CA GLY A 75 -4.94 -8.23 -0.98
C GLY A 75 -4.39 -7.27 -2.03
N VAL A 76 -3.09 -7.06 -1.96
CA VAL A 76 -2.28 -6.38 -2.97
C VAL A 76 -1.13 -7.31 -3.33
N THR A 77 -1.07 -7.74 -4.57
CA THR A 77 -0.13 -8.80 -4.99
C THR A 77 0.78 -8.37 -6.12
N GLN A 78 1.85 -9.11 -6.33
CA GLN A 78 2.75 -9.02 -7.47
C GLN A 78 2.41 -10.15 -8.45
N LEU A 79 2.28 -9.84 -9.73
CA LEU A 79 1.91 -10.80 -10.77
C LEU A 79 2.81 -10.62 -11.99
N PRO A 80 3.17 -11.72 -12.68
CA PRO A 80 3.83 -11.62 -13.96
C PRO A 80 2.85 -11.14 -15.03
N GLN A 81 3.35 -10.50 -16.07
CA GLN A 81 2.52 -10.06 -17.20
C GLN A 81 1.77 -11.20 -17.89
N THR A 82 2.24 -12.43 -17.72
CA THR A 82 1.69 -13.65 -18.29
C THR A 82 0.52 -14.24 -17.49
N VAL A 83 0.17 -13.64 -16.33
CA VAL A 83 -0.99 -14.09 -15.53
C VAL A 83 -2.24 -14.18 -16.40
N SER A 84 -2.99 -15.28 -16.29
CA SER A 84 -4.22 -15.47 -17.04
C SER A 84 -5.37 -14.63 -16.50
N ASP A 85 -6.38 -14.38 -17.33
CA ASP A 85 -7.61 -13.70 -16.91
C ASP A 85 -8.37 -14.52 -15.86
N GLN A 86 -8.32 -15.84 -15.96
CA GLN A 86 -8.92 -16.74 -14.99
C GLN A 86 -8.26 -16.58 -13.61
N GLU A 87 -6.95 -16.61 -13.53
CA GLU A 87 -6.20 -16.38 -12.27
C GLU A 87 -6.52 -15.02 -11.65
N LEU A 88 -6.62 -13.96 -12.48
CA LEU A 88 -7.04 -12.64 -12.01
C LEU A 88 -8.42 -12.66 -11.38
N GLN A 89 -9.38 -13.34 -11.99
CA GLN A 89 -10.75 -13.47 -11.45
C GLN A 89 -10.78 -14.30 -10.15
N GLU A 90 -10.00 -15.37 -10.07
CA GLU A 90 -9.89 -16.21 -8.87
C GLU A 90 -9.32 -15.37 -7.70
N LEU A 91 -8.26 -14.60 -7.94
CA LEU A 91 -7.68 -13.69 -6.95
C LEU A 91 -8.65 -12.57 -6.55
N ASN A 92 -9.39 -12.00 -7.51
CA ASN A 92 -10.43 -11.01 -7.22
C ASN A 92 -11.52 -11.58 -6.30
N ASN A 93 -11.96 -12.81 -6.55
CA ASN A 93 -12.94 -13.50 -5.72
C ASN A 93 -12.39 -13.79 -4.32
N ALA A 94 -11.09 -14.05 -4.20
CA ALA A 94 -10.41 -14.23 -2.91
C ALA A 94 -10.28 -12.94 -2.10
N GLY A 95 -10.44 -11.76 -2.73
CA GLY A 95 -10.37 -10.46 -2.05
C GLY A 95 -9.18 -9.60 -2.45
N VAL A 96 -8.40 -9.99 -3.47
CA VAL A 96 -7.34 -9.14 -4.03
C VAL A 96 -7.96 -7.95 -4.76
N ARG A 97 -7.33 -6.77 -4.65
CA ARG A 97 -7.85 -5.50 -5.20
C ARG A 97 -6.81 -4.69 -5.95
N ALA A 98 -5.54 -5.12 -5.95
CA ALA A 98 -4.49 -4.40 -6.63
C ALA A 98 -3.34 -5.29 -7.09
N VAL A 99 -2.65 -4.83 -8.13
CA VAL A 99 -1.32 -5.30 -8.52
C VAL A 99 -0.26 -4.29 -8.06
N ARG A 100 0.88 -4.79 -7.61
CA ARG A 100 1.99 -3.98 -7.11
C ARG A 100 3.23 -4.12 -7.98
N PHE A 101 3.84 -2.98 -8.30
CA PHE A 101 5.17 -2.87 -8.90
C PHE A 101 6.17 -2.41 -7.84
N ASN A 102 7.08 -3.27 -7.47
CA ASN A 102 8.12 -3.01 -6.47
C ASN A 102 9.41 -2.58 -7.16
N VAL A 103 9.43 -1.35 -7.66
CA VAL A 103 10.58 -0.81 -8.40
C VAL A 103 11.79 -0.64 -7.49
N LYS A 104 11.55 -0.24 -6.22
CA LYS A 104 12.64 0.02 -5.25
C LYS A 104 13.42 -1.22 -4.86
N ARG A 105 12.76 -2.38 -4.73
CA ARG A 105 13.37 -3.62 -4.21
C ARG A 105 13.37 -4.78 -5.21
N GLY A 106 12.59 -4.69 -6.28
CA GLY A 106 12.39 -5.80 -7.20
C GLY A 106 11.45 -6.88 -6.63
N GLY A 107 11.51 -8.08 -7.21
CA GLY A 107 10.63 -9.20 -6.85
C GLY A 107 9.22 -9.07 -7.41
N SER A 108 8.98 -8.10 -8.27
CA SER A 108 7.74 -7.86 -8.99
C SER A 108 7.95 -7.85 -10.50
N GLU A 109 6.91 -7.60 -11.26
CA GLU A 109 7.02 -7.39 -12.70
C GLU A 109 7.80 -6.10 -13.02
N GLU A 110 8.39 -6.07 -14.19
CA GLU A 110 9.21 -4.95 -14.69
C GLU A 110 8.34 -3.72 -15.00
N ILE A 111 8.86 -2.54 -14.66
CA ILE A 111 8.12 -1.27 -14.79
C ILE A 111 7.65 -0.96 -16.22
N HIS A 112 8.35 -1.45 -17.25
CA HIS A 112 7.94 -1.23 -18.64
C HIS A 112 6.62 -1.96 -19.00
N HIS A 113 6.16 -2.90 -18.19
CA HIS A 113 4.84 -3.55 -18.33
C HIS A 113 3.73 -2.82 -17.56
N LEU A 114 4.04 -1.73 -16.84
CA LEU A 114 3.11 -1.02 -15.98
C LEU A 114 1.82 -0.62 -16.69
N GLU A 115 1.92 0.10 -17.78
CA GLU A 115 0.75 0.65 -18.48
C GLU A 115 -0.21 -0.45 -18.94
N ARG A 116 0.32 -1.47 -19.58
CA ARG A 116 -0.47 -2.61 -20.08
C ARG A 116 -1.16 -3.34 -18.92
N MET A 117 -0.41 -3.65 -17.85
CA MET A 117 -0.97 -4.38 -16.72
C MET A 117 -1.98 -3.56 -15.93
N ALA A 118 -1.69 -2.30 -15.66
CA ALA A 118 -2.61 -1.42 -14.94
C ALA A 118 -3.96 -1.29 -15.65
N ARG A 119 -3.96 -1.09 -16.96
CA ARG A 119 -5.20 -1.03 -17.75
C ARG A 119 -5.93 -2.37 -17.76
N ARG A 120 -5.20 -3.48 -17.92
CA ARG A 120 -5.78 -4.82 -17.96
C ARG A 120 -6.44 -5.21 -16.65
N VAL A 121 -5.76 -5.08 -15.52
CA VAL A 121 -6.33 -5.47 -14.22
C VAL A 121 -7.49 -4.57 -13.81
N HIS A 122 -7.45 -3.29 -14.21
CA HIS A 122 -8.57 -2.38 -13.99
C HIS A 122 -9.78 -2.78 -14.82
N GLN A 123 -9.60 -3.06 -16.10
CA GLN A 123 -10.69 -3.45 -17.00
C GLN A 123 -11.35 -4.78 -16.58
N LEU A 124 -10.56 -5.77 -16.19
CA LEU A 124 -11.05 -7.10 -15.85
C LEU A 124 -11.68 -7.19 -14.46
N ALA A 125 -11.13 -6.50 -13.47
CA ALA A 125 -11.51 -6.67 -12.08
C ALA A 125 -11.67 -5.34 -11.31
N GLY A 126 -11.50 -4.20 -11.97
CA GLY A 126 -11.55 -2.89 -11.35
C GLY A 126 -10.40 -2.64 -10.35
N TRP A 127 -9.31 -3.39 -10.44
CA TRP A 127 -8.18 -3.21 -9.54
C TRP A 127 -7.46 -1.91 -9.81
N HIS A 128 -6.81 -1.39 -8.76
CA HIS A 128 -5.82 -0.32 -8.88
C HIS A 128 -4.39 -0.88 -8.96
N THR A 129 -3.44 -0.01 -9.22
CA THR A 129 -2.02 -0.36 -9.26
C THR A 129 -1.24 0.44 -8.22
N GLU A 130 -0.36 -0.23 -7.49
CA GLU A 130 0.48 0.36 -6.46
C GLU A 130 1.95 0.35 -6.88
N LEU A 131 2.67 1.43 -6.61
CA LEU A 131 4.10 1.53 -6.91
C LEU A 131 4.90 1.78 -5.63
N TYR A 132 5.87 0.91 -5.36
CA TYR A 132 6.94 1.18 -4.44
C TYR A 132 8.15 1.70 -5.23
N ILE A 133 8.23 3.01 -5.35
CA ILE A 133 9.17 3.72 -6.21
C ILE A 133 9.72 4.95 -5.48
N ASP A 134 10.95 5.33 -5.78
CA ASP A 134 11.50 6.59 -5.32
C ASP A 134 10.87 7.75 -6.11
N SER A 135 10.45 8.80 -5.44
CA SER A 135 9.81 9.95 -6.08
C SER A 135 10.72 10.68 -7.09
N THR A 136 12.04 10.50 -6.99
CA THR A 136 13.00 11.02 -7.97
C THR A 136 12.81 10.42 -9.37
N ASP A 137 12.23 9.21 -9.45
CA ASP A 137 11.97 8.51 -10.70
C ASP A 137 10.58 8.81 -11.29
N LEU A 138 9.74 9.57 -10.56
CA LEU A 138 8.34 9.83 -10.96
C LEU A 138 8.23 10.83 -12.13
N ALA A 139 9.22 11.68 -12.34
CA ALA A 139 9.16 12.68 -13.42
C ALA A 139 9.05 12.02 -14.80
N ASP A 140 9.80 10.96 -15.04
CA ASP A 140 9.78 10.22 -16.30
C ASP A 140 8.49 9.42 -16.52
N LEU A 141 7.76 9.13 -15.45
CA LEU A 141 6.50 8.38 -15.48
C LEU A 141 5.26 9.27 -15.35
N PHE A 142 5.42 10.58 -15.20
CA PHE A 142 4.34 11.50 -14.83
C PHE A 142 3.12 11.37 -15.75
N GLU A 143 3.30 11.55 -17.04
CA GLU A 143 2.22 11.49 -18.03
C GLU A 143 1.56 10.10 -18.07
N THR A 144 2.36 9.04 -17.96
CA THR A 144 1.85 7.67 -17.89
C THR A 144 0.96 7.50 -16.65
N LEU A 145 1.45 7.87 -15.47
CA LEU A 145 0.71 7.71 -14.21
C LEU A 145 -0.59 8.50 -14.17
N VAL A 146 -0.59 9.72 -14.71
CA VAL A 146 -1.80 10.55 -14.83
C VAL A 146 -2.83 9.93 -15.79
N SER A 147 -2.37 9.24 -16.83
CA SER A 147 -3.25 8.59 -17.83
C SER A 147 -3.83 7.25 -17.37
N LEU A 148 -3.24 6.63 -16.34
CA LEU A 148 -3.65 5.32 -15.87
C LEU A 148 -4.83 5.38 -14.90
N PRO A 149 -5.71 4.36 -14.92
CA PRO A 149 -6.78 4.28 -13.95
C PRO A 149 -6.23 3.91 -12.58
N SER A 150 -6.53 4.70 -11.56
CA SER A 150 -6.40 4.32 -10.15
C SER A 150 -4.99 3.85 -9.72
N ILE A 151 -4.13 4.81 -9.39
CA ILE A 151 -2.73 4.58 -9.00
C ILE A 151 -2.50 5.02 -7.55
N SER A 152 -1.63 4.31 -6.81
CA SER A 152 -1.08 4.78 -5.55
C SER A 152 0.44 4.66 -5.48
N ILE A 153 1.06 5.59 -4.75
CA ILE A 153 2.51 5.62 -4.47
C ILE A 153 2.73 5.28 -3.00
N ASP A 154 3.62 4.32 -2.74
CA ASP A 154 3.96 3.88 -1.39
C ASP A 154 4.85 4.88 -0.65
N HIS A 155 4.71 4.91 0.68
CA HIS A 155 5.64 5.55 1.62
C HIS A 155 6.01 7.00 1.29
N LEU A 156 5.01 7.84 0.97
CA LEU A 156 5.20 9.28 0.65
C LEU A 156 6.26 9.53 -0.44
N GLY A 157 6.53 8.53 -1.29
CA GLY A 157 7.52 8.64 -2.36
C GLY A 157 8.98 8.66 -1.91
N LEU A 158 9.29 8.39 -0.64
CA LEU A 158 10.63 8.21 -0.04
C LEU A 158 11.52 9.46 0.00
N SER A 159 11.69 10.18 -1.11
CA SER A 159 12.73 11.21 -1.27
C SER A 159 12.18 12.64 -1.37
N LYS A 160 12.80 13.56 -0.66
CA LYS A 160 12.47 14.99 -0.72
C LYS A 160 12.62 15.57 -2.13
N ALA A 161 13.66 15.13 -2.85
CA ALA A 161 13.98 15.68 -4.18
C ALA A 161 12.85 15.48 -5.20
N GLY A 162 12.10 14.38 -5.13
CA GLY A 162 10.97 14.10 -6.01
C GLY A 162 9.61 14.55 -5.46
N PHE A 163 9.55 15.07 -4.24
CA PHE A 163 8.29 15.45 -3.58
C PHE A 163 7.44 16.45 -4.38
N PRO A 164 8.00 17.48 -5.07
CA PRO A 164 7.21 18.36 -5.93
C PRO A 164 6.45 17.61 -7.05
N THR A 165 7.06 16.58 -7.62
CA THR A 165 6.40 15.74 -8.63
C THR A 165 5.29 14.89 -8.01
N LEU A 166 5.53 14.30 -6.84
CA LEU A 166 4.52 13.56 -6.08
C LEU A 166 3.30 14.44 -5.77
N LEU A 167 3.53 15.67 -5.37
CA LEU A 167 2.47 16.65 -5.06
C LEU A 167 1.58 16.91 -6.29
N LYS A 168 2.20 17.14 -7.46
CA LYS A 168 1.46 17.31 -8.73
C LYS A 168 0.67 16.05 -9.12
N LEU A 169 1.22 14.86 -8.88
CA LEU A 169 0.50 13.61 -9.10
C LEU A 169 -0.73 13.49 -8.18
N ALA A 170 -0.60 13.88 -6.91
CA ALA A 170 -1.72 13.90 -5.97
C ALA A 170 -2.83 14.86 -6.41
N GLU A 171 -2.49 16.06 -6.92
CA GLU A 171 -3.43 17.01 -7.53
C GLU A 171 -4.20 16.38 -8.72
N LYS A 172 -3.56 15.50 -9.47
CA LYS A 172 -4.15 14.76 -10.60
C LYS A 172 -4.95 13.52 -10.20
N GLY A 173 -5.05 13.22 -8.90
CA GLY A 173 -5.85 12.10 -8.39
C GLY A 173 -5.07 10.82 -8.06
N VAL A 174 -3.75 10.80 -8.23
CA VAL A 174 -2.91 9.70 -7.75
C VAL A 174 -2.96 9.66 -6.23
N ARG A 175 -3.19 8.47 -5.67
CA ARG A 175 -3.21 8.27 -4.21
C ARG A 175 -1.79 8.14 -3.68
N VAL A 176 -1.61 8.50 -2.42
CA VAL A 176 -0.30 8.45 -1.74
C VAL A 176 -0.50 7.79 -0.38
N LYS A 177 0.29 6.76 -0.11
CA LYS A 177 0.26 6.10 1.19
C LYS A 177 1.09 6.87 2.21
N ALA A 178 0.43 7.36 3.23
CA ALA A 178 1.04 7.93 4.43
C ALA A 178 1.50 6.78 5.35
N THR A 179 2.57 6.12 4.95
CA THR A 179 3.15 4.91 5.55
C THR A 179 4.66 5.03 5.59
N GLY A 180 5.33 4.18 6.37
CA GLY A 180 6.77 4.09 6.34
C GLY A 180 7.48 5.40 6.68
N PHE A 181 7.04 6.14 7.69
CA PHE A 181 7.61 7.44 8.05
C PHE A 181 9.10 7.37 8.43
N GLY A 182 9.59 6.21 8.82
CA GLY A 182 11.02 5.98 9.02
C GLY A 182 11.84 5.71 7.75
N ARG A 183 11.20 5.71 6.56
CA ARG A 183 11.85 5.45 5.26
C ARG A 183 12.15 6.72 4.48
N VAL A 184 11.51 7.84 4.83
CA VAL A 184 11.62 9.11 4.11
C VAL A 184 12.81 9.94 4.60
N ASP A 185 13.35 10.78 3.75
CA ASP A 185 14.48 11.69 4.04
C ASP A 185 14.05 13.14 4.29
N PHE A 186 12.77 13.34 4.68
CA PHE A 186 12.18 14.64 4.92
C PHE A 186 11.23 14.63 6.14
N GLU A 187 10.86 15.84 6.59
CA GLU A 187 9.89 16.02 7.67
C GLU A 187 8.47 15.62 7.23
N VAL A 188 7.84 14.70 7.98
CA VAL A 188 6.54 14.14 7.62
C VAL A 188 5.39 15.12 7.80
N ARG A 189 5.41 15.97 8.86
CA ARG A 189 4.31 16.92 9.15
C ARG A 189 4.00 17.87 7.99
N PRO A 190 5.00 18.61 7.43
CA PRO A 190 4.76 19.45 6.26
C PRO A 190 4.26 18.65 5.06
N ALA A 191 4.83 17.48 4.81
CA ALA A 191 4.43 16.64 3.68
C ALA A 191 2.97 16.20 3.76
N LEU A 192 2.47 15.80 4.93
CA LEU A 192 1.06 15.48 5.14
C LEU A 192 0.16 16.68 4.90
N THR A 193 0.56 17.86 5.38
CA THR A 193 -0.18 19.10 5.19
C THR A 193 -0.29 19.47 3.73
N ASP A 194 0.81 19.44 3.00
CA ASP A 194 0.88 19.83 1.59
C ASP A 194 0.10 18.86 0.70
N LEU A 195 0.26 17.53 0.93
CA LEU A 195 -0.49 16.51 0.18
C LEU A 195 -1.99 16.58 0.45
N TYR A 196 -2.40 16.80 1.70
CA TYR A 196 -3.81 16.96 2.02
C TYR A 196 -4.40 18.24 1.39
N ALA A 197 -3.65 19.33 1.39
CA ALA A 197 -4.07 20.58 0.74
C ALA A 197 -4.18 20.44 -0.78
N ALA A 198 -3.24 19.71 -1.39
CA ALA A 198 -3.25 19.42 -2.83
C ALA A 198 -4.47 18.58 -3.24
N ASN A 199 -4.79 17.55 -2.45
CA ASN A 199 -5.95 16.69 -2.66
C ASN A 199 -6.34 15.98 -1.36
N PRO A 200 -7.46 16.35 -0.70
CA PRO A 200 -7.94 15.69 0.52
C PRO A 200 -8.22 14.19 0.39
N ARG A 201 -8.38 13.69 -0.84
CA ARG A 201 -8.61 12.27 -1.14
C ARG A 201 -7.31 11.50 -1.40
N ALA A 202 -6.15 12.15 -1.50
CA ALA A 202 -4.91 11.49 -1.88
C ALA A 202 -4.35 10.59 -0.79
N LEU A 203 -4.31 11.06 0.45
CA LEU A 203 -3.62 10.38 1.54
C LEU A 203 -4.41 9.20 2.12
N MET A 204 -3.70 8.09 2.34
CA MET A 204 -4.19 6.90 3.05
C MET A 204 -3.13 6.46 4.06
N PHE A 205 -3.52 6.32 5.33
CA PHE A 205 -2.62 5.88 6.40
C PHE A 205 -2.46 4.36 6.44
N GLY A 206 -1.28 3.90 6.83
CA GLY A 206 -1.00 2.50 7.11
C GLY A 206 0.25 2.32 7.97
N THR A 207 0.36 1.16 8.61
CA THR A 207 1.43 0.89 9.58
C THR A 207 2.75 0.49 8.93
N ASP A 208 2.73 -0.08 7.74
CA ASP A 208 3.91 -0.72 7.13
C ASP A 208 4.48 -1.89 8.00
N LEU A 209 3.68 -2.46 8.91
CA LEU A 209 4.11 -3.59 9.74
C LEU A 209 4.48 -4.81 8.89
N PRO A 210 5.50 -5.59 9.28
CA PRO A 210 6.42 -5.40 10.41
C PRO A 210 7.58 -4.44 10.12
N SER A 211 7.49 -3.60 9.09
CA SER A 211 8.50 -2.60 8.69
C SER A 211 9.83 -3.20 8.25
N THR A 212 9.78 -4.24 7.42
CA THR A 212 10.97 -4.93 6.93
C THR A 212 11.97 -3.97 6.27
N ARG A 213 13.23 -4.03 6.71
CA ARG A 213 14.32 -3.17 6.21
C ARG A 213 14.07 -1.66 6.35
N ALA A 214 13.09 -1.22 7.14
CA ALA A 214 12.92 0.19 7.43
C ALA A 214 14.03 0.70 8.34
N PRO A 215 14.67 1.85 8.06
CA PRO A 215 15.65 2.46 8.97
C PRO A 215 15.06 2.72 10.35
N ARG A 216 13.80 3.12 10.41
CA ARG A 216 13.00 3.19 11.61
C ARG A 216 11.65 2.47 11.38
N PRO A 217 11.35 1.43 12.16
CA PRO A 217 10.06 0.76 12.11
C PRO A 217 8.89 1.67 12.51
N TYR A 218 7.67 1.23 12.19
CA TYR A 218 6.42 1.84 12.63
C TYR A 218 6.37 1.99 14.16
N ARG A 219 5.85 3.11 14.62
CA ARG A 219 5.55 3.43 16.03
C ARG A 219 4.13 3.96 16.15
N ASP A 220 3.51 3.76 17.29
CA ASP A 220 2.17 4.31 17.56
C ASP A 220 2.16 5.85 17.53
N ASP A 221 3.32 6.48 17.74
CA ASP A 221 3.52 7.93 17.54
C ASP A 221 3.30 8.36 16.08
N ASP A 222 3.49 7.48 15.10
CA ASP A 222 3.23 7.79 13.70
C ASP A 222 1.72 8.03 13.44
N TYR A 223 0.85 7.27 14.14
CA TYR A 223 -0.60 7.53 14.15
C TYR A 223 -0.91 8.88 14.82
N THR A 224 -0.34 9.13 15.98
CA THR A 224 -0.51 10.37 16.74
C THR A 224 -0.06 11.58 15.90
N LEU A 225 1.07 11.46 15.19
CA LEU A 225 1.59 12.50 14.31
C LEU A 225 0.58 12.91 13.22
N VAL A 226 -0.08 11.96 12.58
CA VAL A 226 -1.12 12.26 11.57
C VAL A 226 -2.29 13.01 12.21
N LEU A 227 -2.78 12.53 13.36
CA LEU A 227 -3.90 13.13 14.08
C LEU A 227 -3.60 14.57 14.51
N GLU A 228 -2.43 14.80 15.11
CA GLU A 228 -2.00 16.13 15.54
C GLU A 228 -1.77 17.11 14.37
N THR A 229 -1.28 16.57 13.22
CA THR A 229 -0.99 17.42 12.06
C THR A 229 -2.26 17.88 11.36
N LEU A 230 -3.22 16.99 11.19
CA LEU A 230 -4.41 17.24 10.37
C LEU A 230 -5.66 17.60 11.18
N GLY A 231 -5.69 17.27 12.47
CA GLY A 231 -6.89 17.37 13.30
C GLY A 231 -7.89 16.24 13.00
N GLU A 232 -8.81 16.00 13.92
CA GLU A 232 -9.71 14.84 13.90
C GLU A 232 -10.51 14.67 12.61
N GLU A 233 -11.09 15.75 12.10
CA GLU A 233 -11.97 15.72 10.92
C GLU A 233 -11.20 15.31 9.65
N LYS A 234 -10.06 15.95 9.39
CA LYS A 234 -9.22 15.64 8.22
C LYS A 234 -8.51 14.30 8.37
N ALA A 235 -8.05 13.97 9.57
CA ALA A 235 -7.43 12.70 9.87
C ALA A 235 -8.37 11.50 9.61
N ALA A 236 -9.68 11.64 9.84
CA ALA A 236 -10.66 10.60 9.49
C ALA A 236 -10.67 10.24 8.00
N ASN A 237 -10.45 11.21 7.11
CA ASN A 237 -10.31 10.93 5.69
C ASN A 237 -9.08 10.07 5.41
N VAL A 238 -7.95 10.42 6.03
CA VAL A 238 -6.65 9.74 5.85
C VAL A 238 -6.62 8.37 6.52
N PHE A 239 -7.22 8.24 7.72
CA PHE A 239 -7.21 6.99 8.47
C PHE A 239 -8.10 5.91 7.86
N TYR A 240 -9.26 6.24 7.29
CA TYR A 240 -10.13 5.17 6.78
C TYR A 240 -10.97 5.52 5.57
N LYS A 241 -11.53 6.74 5.45
CA LYS A 241 -12.51 7.02 4.38
C LYS A 241 -11.90 6.88 2.99
N ASN A 242 -10.71 7.50 2.77
CA ASN A 242 -10.01 7.44 1.50
C ASN A 242 -9.60 6.00 1.13
N ALA A 243 -9.12 5.24 2.12
CA ALA A 243 -8.71 3.86 1.91
C ALA A 243 -9.89 2.93 1.61
N ILE A 244 -10.99 3.04 2.35
CA ILE A 244 -12.20 2.24 2.09
C ILE A 244 -12.73 2.50 0.68
N GLU A 245 -12.80 3.76 0.25
CA GLU A 245 -13.21 4.12 -1.11
C GLU A 245 -12.27 3.51 -2.17
N PHE A 246 -10.99 3.55 -1.92
CA PHE A 246 -9.98 3.09 -2.88
C PHE A 246 -9.86 1.57 -2.95
N TYR A 247 -9.80 0.89 -1.81
CA TYR A 247 -9.63 -0.57 -1.71
C TYR A 247 -10.92 -1.36 -1.89
N ARG A 248 -12.06 -0.80 -1.57
CA ARG A 248 -13.39 -1.42 -1.74
C ARG A 248 -13.47 -2.83 -1.11
N PRO A 249 -13.23 -2.96 0.22
CA PRO A 249 -13.36 -4.23 0.90
C PRO A 249 -14.80 -4.76 0.78
N LYS A 250 -14.98 -6.08 0.84
CA LYS A 250 -16.30 -6.72 0.77
C LYS A 250 -17.21 -6.33 1.94
N LYS A 251 -16.60 -5.99 3.08
CA LYS A 251 -17.28 -5.54 4.28
C LYS A 251 -16.39 -4.51 4.98
N VAL A 252 -17.00 -3.52 5.62
CA VAL A 252 -16.30 -2.58 6.51
C VAL A 252 -16.58 -3.00 7.95
N GLY A 253 -15.53 -3.10 8.77
CA GLY A 253 -15.61 -3.49 10.17
C GLY A 253 -16.11 -2.34 11.08
#